data_e37ebe4fabe89fb9363bc151a03dc8f2
#
_entry.id   e37ebe4fabe89fb9363bc151a03dc8f2
#
_cell.length_a   1.000
_cell.length_b   1.000
_cell.length_c   1.000
_cell.angle_alpha   90.00
_cell.angle_beta   90.00
_cell.angle_gamma   90.00
#
_symmetry.space_group_name_H-M   'P 1'
#
loop_
_entity.id
_entity.type
_entity.pdbx_description
1 polymer ?
#
loop_
_entity_poly.entity_id
_entity_poly.type
_entity_poly.pdbx_seq_one_letter_code
_entity_poly.pdbx_strand_id
1 'polypeptide(L)'
;MMFLEQFLIGNLWNACLICVMLGLKWLLRNRLSLRFQYHSWFVLLGSLFLSLLPSGIWPEFQPAKSVGQQAFAISNPSSNTAVAAVGTGWLQDTTELIASPGNSHFAFVVLIIWLAGVLVLTGVYWGGNWRLHTVKQFATDPSHQIRKRFDECQRRLGLKQNIELRQSRFITAPVNFGWQKPFVVLPKDGINRLSKSELNHVLLHELTHIKHGDIIINYLICVVQTLFWYNPLVWLALRQMRRDREAYCDWSVMNEMTGETERIAYGQTILNFAAVSNTRLPTANGFCQSKDQLKYRLQQVVGFQRETKWKRLLGRCLAGFLAVAAIGQIPVLAYCTEYSETYYNPSGALTVVESDWGEFFGASDGCAVVYDLGADLYTVYNKSEVTRRVPPCSTYKIYSALNALEQRIIAPKANTLVWDGTAYAFESWNQDQTLRSAMQESVNWYFKFLDQSAGTAQMEDFLTEISYGDCNFGDDSDSFWNGSGVKISALEQVELLVKLYRNDFGFEDGNITAVKDAMLLCEEGLYGKTGTGRLDGANVAGWFIGFAETHSDTYFIAVYQNSQDGADGALAYETASNILQTMNIIE
;
A
#
# COMPACT_ATOMS: atom_id res chain seq x y z
N MET A 1 -6.23 2.80 7.04
CA MET A 1 -6.46 3.77 5.96
C MET A 1 -5.45 3.60 4.83
N MET A 2 -4.16 3.70 5.08
CA MET A 2 -3.05 3.49 4.10
C MET A 2 -3.20 2.25 3.20
N PHE A 3 -3.55 1.09 3.77
CA PHE A 3 -3.74 -0.14 2.98
C PHE A 3 -4.85 -0.01 1.92
N LEU A 4 -5.96 0.69 2.24
CA LEU A 4 -7.07 0.87 1.30
C LEU A 4 -6.67 1.78 0.13
N GLU A 5 -5.94 2.84 0.39
CA GLU A 5 -5.43 3.77 -0.63
C GLU A 5 -4.45 3.08 -1.58
N GLN A 6 -3.45 2.39 -1.03
CA GLN A 6 -2.52 1.58 -1.82
C GLN A 6 -3.24 0.52 -2.66
N PHE A 7 -4.23 -0.14 -2.06
CA PHE A 7 -5.03 -1.14 -2.72
C PHE A 7 -5.83 -0.55 -3.89
N LEU A 8 -6.45 0.62 -3.73
CA LEU A 8 -7.22 1.29 -4.78
C LEU A 8 -6.33 1.78 -5.92
N ILE A 9 -5.20 2.41 -5.61
CA ILE A 9 -4.24 2.89 -6.60
C ILE A 9 -3.61 1.72 -7.36
N GLY A 10 -3.21 0.67 -6.64
CA GLY A 10 -2.71 -0.56 -7.26
C GLY A 10 -3.75 -1.22 -8.18
N ASN A 11 -5.04 -1.18 -7.81
CA ASN A 11 -6.12 -1.66 -8.68
C ASN A 11 -6.30 -0.83 -9.94
N LEU A 12 -6.21 0.50 -9.85
CA LEU A 12 -6.27 1.39 -11.00
C LEU A 12 -5.10 1.11 -11.96
N TRP A 13 -3.87 0.99 -11.43
CA TRP A 13 -2.69 0.63 -12.22
C TRP A 13 -2.87 -0.72 -12.92
N ASN A 14 -3.33 -1.74 -12.19
CA ASN A 14 -3.59 -3.06 -12.75
C ASN A 14 -4.70 -3.02 -13.81
N ALA A 15 -5.72 -2.20 -13.66
CA ALA A 15 -6.76 -1.99 -14.67
C ALA A 15 -6.16 -1.41 -15.97
N CYS A 16 -5.31 -0.40 -15.87
CA CYS A 16 -4.57 0.15 -17.01
C CYS A 16 -3.67 -0.90 -17.66
N LEU A 17 -2.91 -1.67 -16.86
CA LEU A 17 -2.06 -2.74 -17.36
C LEU A 17 -2.87 -3.81 -18.12
N ILE A 18 -4.04 -4.21 -17.62
CA ILE A 18 -4.95 -5.15 -18.29
C ILE A 18 -5.39 -4.57 -19.64
N CYS A 19 -5.82 -3.30 -19.69
CA CYS A 19 -6.24 -2.65 -20.92
C CYS A 19 -5.10 -2.59 -21.95
N VAL A 20 -3.89 -2.25 -21.52
CA VAL A 20 -2.69 -2.24 -22.38
C VAL A 20 -2.40 -3.64 -22.92
N MET A 21 -2.42 -4.67 -22.04
CA MET A 21 -2.19 -6.06 -22.46
C MET A 21 -3.24 -6.54 -23.47
N LEU A 22 -4.51 -6.27 -23.23
CA LEU A 22 -5.59 -6.65 -24.14
C LEU A 22 -5.47 -5.91 -25.48
N GLY A 23 -5.17 -4.61 -25.46
CA GLY A 23 -4.93 -3.79 -26.63
C GLY A 23 -3.75 -4.29 -27.48
N LEU A 24 -2.60 -4.57 -26.84
CA LEU A 24 -1.43 -5.14 -27.52
C LEU A 24 -1.72 -6.51 -28.13
N LYS A 25 -2.43 -7.38 -27.41
CA LYS A 25 -2.82 -8.71 -27.93
C LYS A 25 -3.79 -8.59 -29.10
N TRP A 26 -4.73 -7.65 -29.05
CA TRP A 26 -5.65 -7.40 -30.16
C TRP A 26 -4.92 -6.84 -31.41
N LEU A 27 -4.04 -5.85 -31.21
CA LEU A 27 -3.30 -5.21 -32.28
C LEU A 27 -2.29 -6.16 -32.95
N LEU A 28 -1.58 -6.94 -32.14
CA LEU A 28 -0.49 -7.81 -32.58
C LEU A 28 -0.89 -9.30 -32.69
N ARG A 29 -2.19 -9.63 -32.64
CA ARG A 29 -2.70 -11.02 -32.58
C ARG A 29 -2.08 -11.99 -33.59
N ASN A 30 -1.78 -11.50 -34.79
CA ASN A 30 -1.22 -12.32 -35.89
C ASN A 30 0.32 -12.41 -35.85
N ARG A 31 0.98 -11.55 -35.05
CA ARG A 31 2.45 -11.45 -34.93
C ARG A 31 2.99 -12.08 -33.66
N LEU A 32 2.13 -12.29 -32.65
CA LEU A 32 2.51 -12.87 -31.37
C LEU A 32 2.47 -14.40 -31.40
N SER A 33 3.44 -15.05 -30.75
CA SER A 33 3.40 -16.49 -30.53
C SER A 33 2.39 -16.86 -29.44
N LEU A 34 1.75 -18.02 -29.56
CA LEU A 34 0.83 -18.55 -28.53
C LEU A 34 1.52 -18.70 -27.18
N ARG A 35 2.81 -19.06 -27.19
CA ARG A 35 3.64 -19.12 -26.00
C ARG A 35 3.70 -17.77 -25.29
N PHE A 36 3.98 -16.67 -25.99
CA PHE A 36 4.00 -15.35 -25.40
C PHE A 36 2.61 -14.93 -24.92
N GLN A 37 1.56 -15.17 -25.74
CA GLN A 37 0.19 -14.82 -25.38
C GLN A 37 -0.24 -15.41 -24.03
N TYR A 38 0.18 -16.65 -23.76
CA TYR A 38 -0.09 -17.29 -22.46
C TYR A 38 0.83 -16.77 -21.35
N HIS A 39 2.16 -16.78 -21.56
CA HIS A 39 3.11 -16.43 -20.49
C HIS A 39 3.06 -14.95 -20.07
N SER A 40 2.62 -14.06 -20.94
CA SER A 40 2.47 -12.62 -20.59
C SER A 40 1.48 -12.40 -19.43
N TRP A 41 0.54 -13.32 -19.20
CA TRP A 41 -0.41 -13.22 -18.08
C TRP A 41 0.26 -13.40 -16.71
N PHE A 42 1.43 -14.04 -16.64
CA PHE A 42 2.16 -14.15 -15.37
C PHE A 42 2.70 -12.82 -14.87
N VAL A 43 3.01 -11.90 -15.79
CA VAL A 43 3.38 -10.52 -15.43
C VAL A 43 2.21 -9.82 -14.73
N LEU A 44 1.00 -9.97 -15.27
CA LEU A 44 -0.21 -9.42 -14.63
C LEU A 44 -0.47 -10.06 -13.27
N LEU A 45 -0.35 -11.40 -13.15
CA LEU A 45 -0.53 -12.06 -11.87
C LEU A 45 0.48 -11.55 -10.82
N GLY A 46 1.75 -11.37 -11.21
CA GLY A 46 2.78 -10.75 -10.37
C GLY A 46 2.41 -9.33 -9.95
N SER A 47 1.96 -8.50 -10.90
CA SER A 47 1.53 -7.11 -10.64
C SER A 47 0.35 -7.03 -9.66
N LEU A 48 -0.64 -7.93 -9.79
CA LEU A 48 -1.77 -8.01 -8.85
C LEU A 48 -1.32 -8.36 -7.42
N PHE A 49 -0.33 -9.25 -7.27
CA PHE A 49 0.20 -9.58 -5.95
C PHE A 49 1.06 -8.46 -5.37
N LEU A 50 1.80 -7.70 -6.20
CA LEU A 50 2.56 -6.55 -5.75
C LEU A 50 1.66 -5.50 -5.06
N SER A 51 0.45 -5.26 -5.56
CA SER A 51 -0.49 -4.31 -4.97
C SER A 51 -1.08 -4.74 -3.61
N LEU A 52 -0.83 -5.98 -3.18
CA LEU A 52 -1.28 -6.52 -1.88
C LEU A 52 -0.18 -6.51 -0.81
N LEU A 53 1.07 -6.22 -1.20
CA LEU A 53 2.18 -6.22 -0.26
C LEU A 53 2.15 -4.94 0.59
N PRO A 54 2.35 -5.05 1.93
CA PRO A 54 2.44 -3.89 2.79
C PRO A 54 3.63 -2.99 2.40
N SER A 55 3.47 -1.69 2.59
CA SER A 55 4.48 -0.66 2.27
C SER A 55 5.84 -0.91 2.94
N GLY A 56 5.87 -1.40 4.16
CA GLY A 56 7.11 -1.68 4.91
C GLY A 56 8.00 -2.80 4.35
N ILE A 57 7.56 -3.53 3.31
CA ILE A 57 8.40 -4.54 2.62
C ILE A 57 9.23 -3.92 1.50
N TRP A 58 8.84 -2.73 1.02
CA TRP A 58 9.59 -2.06 -0.03
C TRP A 58 10.85 -1.45 0.59
N PRO A 59 12.08 -1.79 0.09
CA PRO A 59 13.26 -1.03 0.48
C PRO A 59 12.95 0.44 0.15
N GLU A 60 13.37 1.35 1.03
CA GLU A 60 13.28 2.78 0.80
C GLU A 60 13.85 3.06 -0.60
N PHE A 61 12.97 3.08 -1.58
CA PHE A 61 13.29 3.60 -2.89
C PHE A 61 13.31 5.12 -2.71
N GLN A 62 14.39 5.62 -2.08
CA GLN A 62 14.69 7.03 -2.16
C GLN A 62 14.82 7.31 -3.66
N PRO A 63 13.86 7.96 -4.30
CA PRO A 63 14.13 8.56 -5.58
C PRO A 63 15.33 9.45 -5.31
N ALA A 64 16.39 9.28 -6.09
CA ALA A 64 17.61 10.04 -5.90
C ALA A 64 17.24 11.50 -5.62
N LYS A 65 17.37 11.93 -4.36
CA LYS A 65 17.08 13.29 -3.87
C LYS A 65 17.87 14.37 -4.59
N SER A 66 18.73 13.97 -5.55
CA SER A 66 19.72 14.82 -6.17
C SER A 66 19.36 15.42 -7.52
N VAL A 67 18.27 15.04 -8.19
CA VAL A 67 17.97 15.58 -9.54
C VAL A 67 16.82 16.59 -9.54
N GLY A 68 15.90 16.53 -8.57
CA GLY A 68 14.78 17.47 -8.46
C GLY A 68 15.09 18.69 -7.59
N GLN A 69 15.86 18.56 -6.51
CA GLN A 69 16.18 19.68 -5.63
C GLN A 69 17.34 20.56 -6.14
N GLN A 70 18.25 20.04 -6.96
CA GLN A 70 19.27 20.89 -7.61
C GLN A 70 18.75 21.64 -8.83
N ALA A 71 17.60 21.26 -9.41
CA ALA A 71 17.00 21.99 -10.52
C ALA A 71 16.13 23.18 -10.08
N PHE A 72 15.80 23.31 -8.78
CA PHE A 72 15.00 24.42 -8.24
C PHE A 72 15.83 25.52 -7.55
N ALA A 73 17.14 25.32 -7.40
CA ALA A 73 18.00 26.28 -6.69
C ALA A 73 18.66 27.33 -7.61
N ILE A 74 18.40 27.34 -8.91
CA ILE A 74 18.93 28.37 -9.82
C ILE A 74 17.86 28.75 -10.84
N SER A 75 17.00 29.71 -10.50
CA SER A 75 16.48 30.68 -11.47
C SER A 75 15.83 31.87 -10.77
N ASN A 76 16.42 33.02 -10.95
CA ASN A 76 15.88 34.34 -10.62
C ASN A 76 14.47 34.57 -11.20
N PRO A 77 13.62 35.35 -10.51
CA PRO A 77 12.25 35.61 -10.93
C PRO A 77 12.22 36.68 -12.01
N SER A 78 12.35 36.31 -13.27
CA SER A 78 11.90 37.14 -14.39
C SER A 78 11.90 36.34 -15.68
N SER A 79 10.90 35.54 -15.88
CA SER A 79 10.27 35.26 -17.17
C SER A 79 9.14 34.25 -17.00
N ASN A 80 7.92 34.72 -17.28
CA ASN A 80 6.73 33.91 -17.45
C ASN A 80 6.95 32.89 -18.59
N THR A 81 7.25 31.68 -18.24
CA THR A 81 6.95 30.50 -19.04
C THR A 81 6.60 29.37 -18.08
N ALA A 82 5.28 29.23 -17.85
CA ALA A 82 4.71 28.07 -17.20
C ALA A 82 5.06 26.85 -18.02
N VAL A 83 6.13 26.14 -17.64
CA VAL A 83 6.30 24.74 -18.00
C VAL A 83 5.27 23.99 -17.16
N ALA A 84 4.19 23.61 -17.82
CA ALA A 84 3.17 22.77 -17.25
C ALA A 84 3.84 21.52 -16.64
N ALA A 85 3.91 21.49 -15.32
CA ALA A 85 4.17 20.26 -14.58
C ALA A 85 3.02 19.32 -14.94
N VAL A 86 3.33 18.31 -15.76
CA VAL A 86 2.37 17.29 -16.18
C VAL A 86 1.86 16.58 -14.94
N GLY A 87 0.73 17.06 -14.43
CA GLY A 87 -0.36 16.27 -13.94
C GLY A 87 -0.11 15.29 -12.81
N THR A 88 0.43 15.71 -11.64
CA THR A 88 0.24 14.95 -10.38
C THR A 88 -1.00 15.42 -9.61
N GLY A 89 -1.62 16.52 -9.99
CA GLY A 89 -2.80 17.10 -9.32
C GLY A 89 -3.98 16.14 -9.22
N TRP A 90 -4.25 15.32 -10.24
CA TRP A 90 -5.35 14.34 -10.19
C TRP A 90 -5.10 13.19 -9.18
N LEU A 91 -3.83 12.81 -8.94
CA LEU A 91 -3.45 11.84 -7.90
C LEU A 91 -3.62 12.48 -6.51
N GLN A 92 -3.29 13.74 -6.36
CA GLN A 92 -3.49 14.54 -5.16
C GLN A 92 -4.98 14.69 -4.85
N ASP A 93 -5.80 15.11 -5.83
CA ASP A 93 -7.25 15.21 -5.70
C ASP A 93 -7.93 13.87 -5.38
N THR A 94 -7.42 12.76 -5.94
CA THR A 94 -7.97 11.43 -5.63
C THR A 94 -7.55 10.92 -4.26
N THR A 95 -6.36 11.24 -3.78
CA THR A 95 -5.94 10.90 -2.41
C THR A 95 -6.68 11.75 -1.38
N GLU A 96 -6.91 13.03 -1.60
CA GLU A 96 -7.72 13.89 -0.74
C GLU A 96 -9.18 13.44 -0.66
N LEU A 97 -9.79 13.01 -1.78
CA LEU A 97 -11.15 12.47 -1.82
C LEU A 97 -11.30 11.16 -1.04
N ILE A 98 -10.26 10.32 -1.01
CA ILE A 98 -10.28 9.01 -0.34
C ILE A 98 -9.93 9.16 1.15
N ALA A 99 -9.06 10.11 1.49
CA ALA A 99 -8.52 10.32 2.83
C ALA A 99 -9.41 11.21 3.73
N SER A 100 -10.51 11.79 3.21
CA SER A 100 -11.40 12.63 4.01
C SER A 100 -12.05 11.86 5.16
N PRO A 101 -12.03 12.37 6.40
CA PRO A 101 -12.37 11.63 7.63
C PRO A 101 -13.85 11.29 7.81
N GLY A 102 -14.73 11.95 7.08
CA GLY A 102 -16.15 11.53 6.97
C GLY A 102 -16.31 10.10 6.44
N ASN A 103 -15.22 9.49 5.93
CA ASN A 103 -15.21 8.21 5.25
C ASN A 103 -14.67 7.03 6.10
N SER A 104 -14.35 7.19 7.38
CA SER A 104 -13.89 6.06 8.20
C SER A 104 -14.94 4.95 8.29
N HIS A 105 -16.23 5.31 8.47
CA HIS A 105 -17.34 4.37 8.41
C HIS A 105 -17.52 3.78 7.01
N PHE A 106 -17.33 4.58 5.96
CA PHE A 106 -17.41 4.12 4.58
C PHE A 106 -16.29 3.13 4.25
N ALA A 107 -15.04 3.43 4.63
CA ALA A 107 -13.90 2.53 4.46
C ALA A 107 -14.12 1.19 5.19
N PHE A 108 -14.66 1.23 6.41
CA PHE A 108 -15.00 0.04 7.19
C PHE A 108 -16.11 -0.79 6.51
N VAL A 109 -17.16 -0.15 5.99
CA VAL A 109 -18.21 -0.81 5.23
C VAL A 109 -17.68 -1.46 3.96
N VAL A 110 -16.83 -0.75 3.20
CA VAL A 110 -16.17 -1.31 2.00
C VAL A 110 -15.31 -2.52 2.34
N LEU A 111 -14.55 -2.47 3.44
CA LEU A 111 -13.75 -3.60 3.92
C LEU A 111 -14.63 -4.80 4.28
N ILE A 112 -15.75 -4.59 4.99
CA ILE A 112 -16.71 -5.66 5.32
C ILE A 112 -17.30 -6.29 4.05
N ILE A 113 -17.70 -5.48 3.09
CA ILE A 113 -18.25 -5.97 1.81
C ILE A 113 -17.19 -6.79 1.08
N TRP A 114 -15.96 -6.28 1.04
CA TRP A 114 -14.84 -7.00 0.42
C TRP A 114 -14.57 -8.35 1.10
N LEU A 115 -14.49 -8.39 2.43
CA LEU A 115 -14.31 -9.62 3.21
C LEU A 115 -15.47 -10.60 3.01
N ALA A 116 -16.71 -10.11 2.97
CA ALA A 116 -17.87 -10.96 2.71
C ALA A 116 -17.77 -11.64 1.34
N GLY A 117 -17.38 -10.91 0.29
CA GLY A 117 -17.15 -11.47 -1.05
C GLY A 117 -16.02 -12.49 -1.07
N VAL A 118 -14.92 -12.22 -0.36
CA VAL A 118 -13.80 -13.17 -0.19
C VAL A 118 -14.27 -14.46 0.48
N LEU A 119 -15.05 -14.37 1.56
CA LEU A 119 -15.58 -15.53 2.27
C LEU A 119 -16.54 -16.36 1.40
N VAL A 120 -17.43 -15.70 0.67
CA VAL A 120 -18.37 -16.38 -0.24
C VAL A 120 -17.62 -17.15 -1.32
N LEU A 121 -16.66 -16.52 -2.01
CA LEU A 121 -15.91 -17.20 -3.07
C LEU A 121 -14.99 -18.29 -2.52
N THR A 122 -14.37 -18.07 -1.37
CA THR A 122 -13.60 -19.12 -0.68
C THR A 122 -14.48 -20.35 -0.42
N GLY A 123 -15.70 -20.14 0.08
CA GLY A 123 -16.69 -21.21 0.29
C GLY A 123 -17.07 -21.95 -0.99
N VAL A 124 -17.27 -21.21 -2.10
CA VAL A 124 -17.58 -21.78 -3.41
C VAL A 124 -16.42 -22.65 -3.92
N TYR A 125 -15.17 -22.15 -3.84
CA TYR A 125 -14.00 -22.92 -4.29
C TYR A 125 -13.70 -24.09 -3.37
N TRP A 126 -13.91 -23.94 -2.07
CA TRP A 126 -13.78 -25.04 -1.10
C TRP A 126 -14.80 -26.16 -1.41
N GLY A 127 -16.07 -25.82 -1.63
CA GLY A 127 -17.10 -26.77 -2.03
C GLY A 127 -16.79 -27.46 -3.36
N GLY A 128 -16.22 -26.72 -4.33
CA GLY A 128 -15.71 -27.27 -5.59
C GLY A 128 -14.60 -28.29 -5.38
N ASN A 129 -13.62 -27.97 -4.54
CA ASN A 129 -12.51 -28.86 -4.22
C ASN A 129 -12.99 -30.11 -3.47
N TRP A 130 -13.95 -29.97 -2.56
CA TRP A 130 -14.56 -31.11 -1.87
C TRP A 130 -15.25 -32.07 -2.85
N ARG A 131 -16.01 -31.53 -3.82
CA ARG A 131 -16.62 -32.36 -4.90
C ARG A 131 -15.57 -33.11 -5.71
N LEU A 132 -14.42 -32.49 -6.05
CA LEU A 132 -13.31 -33.17 -6.72
C LEU A 132 -12.73 -34.29 -5.85
N HIS A 133 -12.63 -34.09 -4.54
CA HIS A 133 -12.20 -35.12 -3.61
C HIS A 133 -13.18 -36.31 -3.56
N THR A 134 -14.48 -36.03 -3.61
CA THR A 134 -15.53 -37.06 -3.70
C THR A 134 -15.41 -37.84 -5.03
N VAL A 135 -15.21 -37.14 -6.17
CA VAL A 135 -14.97 -37.81 -7.46
C VAL A 135 -13.75 -38.72 -7.40
N LYS A 136 -12.69 -38.30 -6.70
CA LYS A 136 -11.49 -39.13 -6.49
C LYS A 136 -11.79 -40.40 -5.70
N GLN A 137 -12.56 -40.32 -4.61
CA GLN A 137 -12.90 -41.48 -3.76
C GLN A 137 -13.72 -42.54 -4.51
N PHE A 138 -14.61 -42.15 -5.41
CA PHE A 138 -15.47 -43.04 -6.19
C PHE A 138 -14.90 -43.36 -7.58
N ALA A 139 -13.69 -42.91 -7.89
CA ALA A 139 -13.04 -43.23 -9.16
C ALA A 139 -12.49 -44.66 -9.16
N THR A 140 -12.63 -45.33 -10.30
CA THR A 140 -12.17 -46.71 -10.53
C THR A 140 -10.88 -46.72 -11.32
N ASP A 141 -10.15 -47.82 -11.24
CA ASP A 141 -8.97 -48.05 -12.08
C ASP A 141 -9.35 -48.13 -13.56
N PRO A 142 -8.54 -47.53 -14.46
CA PRO A 142 -8.74 -47.66 -15.90
C PRO A 142 -8.43 -49.06 -16.37
N SER A 143 -8.95 -49.45 -17.57
CA SER A 143 -8.58 -50.71 -18.22
C SER A 143 -7.07 -50.75 -18.50
N HIS A 144 -6.50 -51.97 -18.54
CA HIS A 144 -5.08 -52.16 -18.82
C HIS A 144 -4.63 -51.49 -20.14
N GLN A 145 -5.50 -51.47 -21.15
CA GLN A 145 -5.21 -50.84 -22.44
C GLN A 145 -5.09 -49.30 -22.32
N ILE A 146 -5.97 -48.68 -21.55
CA ILE A 146 -5.92 -47.23 -21.31
C ILE A 146 -4.68 -46.88 -20.50
N ARG A 147 -4.35 -47.66 -19.47
CA ARG A 147 -3.16 -47.49 -18.65
C ARG A 147 -1.89 -47.57 -19.47
N LYS A 148 -1.75 -48.62 -20.31
CA LYS A 148 -0.59 -48.77 -21.18
C LYS A 148 -0.39 -47.54 -22.10
N ARG A 149 -1.46 -47.03 -22.71
CA ARG A 149 -1.38 -45.84 -23.58
C ARG A 149 -1.03 -44.56 -22.80
N PHE A 150 -1.56 -44.44 -21.60
CA PHE A 150 -1.22 -43.33 -20.73
C PHE A 150 0.29 -43.35 -20.42
N ASP A 151 0.84 -44.46 -20.05
CA ASP A 151 2.27 -44.62 -19.75
C ASP A 151 3.15 -44.38 -21.00
N GLU A 152 2.67 -44.75 -22.21
CA GLU A 152 3.32 -44.44 -23.48
C GLU A 152 3.33 -42.90 -23.75
N CYS A 153 2.19 -42.21 -23.57
CA CYS A 153 2.07 -40.77 -23.72
C CYS A 153 2.93 -40.02 -22.67
N GLN A 154 2.94 -40.48 -21.43
CA GLN A 154 3.75 -39.92 -20.36
C GLN A 154 5.25 -39.98 -20.69
N ARG A 155 5.73 -41.14 -21.19
CA ARG A 155 7.11 -41.31 -21.65
C ARG A 155 7.43 -40.41 -22.86
N ARG A 156 6.51 -40.30 -23.83
CA ARG A 156 6.66 -39.43 -25.01
C ARG A 156 6.85 -37.97 -24.62
N LEU A 157 6.16 -37.50 -23.57
CA LEU A 157 6.27 -36.12 -23.05
C LEU A 157 7.45 -35.92 -22.09
N GLY A 158 8.18 -36.98 -21.72
CA GLY A 158 9.31 -36.93 -20.81
C GLY A 158 8.93 -36.64 -19.34
N LEU A 159 7.70 -36.95 -18.93
CA LEU A 159 7.21 -36.73 -17.58
C LEU A 159 7.70 -37.86 -16.65
N LYS A 160 8.53 -37.50 -15.66
CA LYS A 160 9.12 -38.46 -14.69
C LYS A 160 8.30 -38.57 -13.39
N GLN A 161 7.37 -37.64 -13.14
CA GLN A 161 6.56 -37.63 -11.94
C GLN A 161 5.52 -38.75 -11.94
N ASN A 162 5.17 -39.26 -10.75
CA ASN A 162 4.13 -40.26 -10.60
C ASN A 162 2.75 -39.58 -10.75
N ILE A 163 2.05 -39.89 -11.84
CA ILE A 163 0.72 -39.34 -12.15
C ILE A 163 -0.29 -40.48 -11.99
N GLU A 164 -1.28 -40.26 -11.16
CA GLU A 164 -2.33 -41.25 -10.90
C GLU A 164 -3.47 -41.10 -11.91
N LEU A 165 -3.75 -42.14 -12.66
CA LEU A 165 -4.83 -42.22 -13.65
C LEU A 165 -6.03 -42.97 -13.08
N ARG A 166 -7.23 -42.35 -13.13
CA ARG A 166 -8.49 -42.95 -12.68
C ARG A 166 -9.59 -42.72 -13.71
N GLN A 167 -10.70 -43.43 -13.58
CA GLN A 167 -11.92 -43.22 -14.36
C GLN A 167 -13.12 -42.99 -13.44
N SER A 168 -14.04 -42.09 -13.85
CA SER A 168 -15.26 -41.81 -13.10
C SER A 168 -16.46 -41.66 -14.04
N ARG A 169 -17.65 -42.07 -13.58
CA ARG A 169 -18.93 -41.84 -14.25
C ARG A 169 -19.54 -40.47 -13.87
N PHE A 170 -19.00 -39.83 -12.85
CA PHE A 170 -19.53 -38.57 -12.33
C PHE A 170 -19.01 -37.34 -13.06
N ILE A 171 -18.13 -37.50 -14.04
CA ILE A 171 -17.57 -36.45 -14.86
C ILE A 171 -17.84 -36.70 -16.34
N THR A 172 -18.05 -35.62 -17.10
CA THR A 172 -18.28 -35.65 -18.55
C THR A 172 -17.08 -35.25 -19.37
N ALA A 173 -16.08 -34.59 -18.74
CA ALA A 173 -14.81 -34.21 -19.36
C ALA A 173 -13.65 -34.62 -18.45
N PRO A 174 -12.43 -34.83 -18.99
CA PRO A 174 -11.24 -35.08 -18.19
C PRO A 174 -11.01 -33.96 -17.19
N VAL A 175 -10.48 -34.29 -16.02
CA VAL A 175 -10.18 -33.33 -14.97
C VAL A 175 -8.79 -33.65 -14.39
N ASN A 176 -7.96 -32.62 -14.30
CA ASN A 176 -6.64 -32.66 -13.68
C ASN A 176 -6.66 -31.88 -12.37
N PHE A 177 -6.18 -32.50 -11.28
CA PHE A 177 -6.06 -31.88 -9.97
C PHE A 177 -4.95 -32.53 -9.13
N GLY A 178 -4.65 -31.93 -7.96
CA GLY A 178 -3.59 -32.42 -7.07
C GLY A 178 -2.21 -31.83 -7.43
N TRP A 179 -1.71 -30.91 -6.60
CA TRP A 179 -0.46 -30.21 -6.88
C TRP A 179 0.81 -31.00 -6.53
N GLN A 180 0.78 -31.80 -5.45
CA GLN A 180 1.91 -32.67 -5.05
C GLN A 180 1.91 -34.03 -5.78
N LYS A 181 0.72 -34.60 -5.94
CA LYS A 181 0.51 -35.86 -6.69
C LYS A 181 -0.58 -35.59 -7.72
N PRO A 182 -0.21 -35.33 -8.97
CA PRO A 182 -1.18 -35.07 -10.03
C PRO A 182 -2.10 -36.26 -10.28
N PHE A 183 -3.39 -35.95 -10.34
CA PHE A 183 -4.43 -36.89 -10.70
C PHE A 183 -5.04 -36.52 -12.04
N VAL A 184 -5.20 -37.52 -12.90
CA VAL A 184 -5.97 -37.43 -14.13
C VAL A 184 -7.18 -38.33 -13.98
N VAL A 185 -8.38 -37.76 -13.99
CA VAL A 185 -9.62 -38.52 -13.98
C VAL A 185 -10.30 -38.39 -15.34
N LEU A 186 -10.54 -39.52 -15.98
CA LEU A 186 -11.17 -39.62 -17.29
C LEU A 186 -12.66 -39.96 -17.16
N PRO A 187 -13.55 -39.42 -18.02
CA PRO A 187 -14.96 -39.83 -18.07
C PRO A 187 -15.10 -41.23 -18.63
N LYS A 188 -15.66 -42.15 -17.84
CA LYS A 188 -15.76 -43.56 -18.22
C LYS A 188 -16.54 -43.79 -19.52
N ASP A 189 -17.68 -43.14 -19.66
CA ASP A 189 -18.58 -43.37 -20.81
C ASP A 189 -18.10 -42.68 -22.09
N GLY A 190 -17.44 -41.50 -21.96
CA GLY A 190 -16.89 -40.75 -23.08
C GLY A 190 -15.66 -41.43 -23.69
N ILE A 191 -14.73 -41.90 -22.84
CA ILE A 191 -13.45 -42.45 -23.27
C ILE A 191 -13.62 -43.82 -23.98
N ASN A 192 -14.58 -44.63 -23.54
CA ASN A 192 -14.80 -45.97 -24.15
C ASN A 192 -15.33 -45.92 -25.60
N ARG A 193 -15.78 -44.73 -26.06
CA ARG A 193 -16.26 -44.52 -27.44
C ARG A 193 -15.17 -44.04 -28.39
N LEU A 194 -13.99 -43.65 -27.87
CA LEU A 194 -12.92 -43.08 -28.64
C LEU A 194 -12.12 -44.19 -29.36
N SER A 195 -11.72 -43.90 -30.58
CA SER A 195 -10.71 -44.68 -31.28
C SER A 195 -9.34 -44.62 -30.56
N LYS A 196 -8.47 -45.54 -30.90
CA LYS A 196 -7.12 -45.59 -30.32
C LYS A 196 -6.32 -44.29 -30.53
N SER A 197 -6.50 -43.61 -31.67
CA SER A 197 -5.83 -42.35 -32.00
C SER A 197 -6.43 -41.20 -31.19
N GLU A 198 -7.75 -41.09 -31.14
CA GLU A 198 -8.45 -40.05 -30.37
C GLU A 198 -8.11 -40.14 -28.88
N LEU A 199 -8.05 -41.36 -28.32
CA LEU A 199 -7.63 -41.54 -26.92
C LEU A 199 -6.20 -41.02 -26.69
N ASN A 200 -5.26 -41.30 -27.58
CA ASN A 200 -3.89 -40.78 -27.47
C ASN A 200 -3.87 -39.25 -27.54
N HIS A 201 -4.67 -38.63 -28.40
CA HIS A 201 -4.79 -37.16 -28.49
C HIS A 201 -5.29 -36.54 -27.20
N VAL A 202 -6.34 -37.12 -26.59
CA VAL A 202 -6.87 -36.65 -25.30
C VAL A 202 -5.84 -36.82 -24.19
N LEU A 203 -5.18 -38.00 -24.12
CA LEU A 203 -4.16 -38.24 -23.10
C LEU A 203 -2.95 -37.32 -23.24
N LEU A 204 -2.47 -37.05 -24.45
CA LEU A 204 -1.39 -36.08 -24.70
C LEU A 204 -1.79 -34.68 -24.28
N HIS A 205 -3.03 -34.27 -24.54
CA HIS A 205 -3.55 -32.96 -24.13
C HIS A 205 -3.55 -32.82 -22.60
N GLU A 206 -4.15 -33.78 -21.89
CA GLU A 206 -4.24 -33.74 -20.43
C GLU A 206 -2.84 -33.82 -19.75
N LEU A 207 -1.94 -34.65 -20.26
CA LEU A 207 -0.58 -34.71 -19.77
C LEU A 207 0.23 -33.47 -20.08
N THR A 208 -0.09 -32.74 -21.16
CA THR A 208 0.55 -31.45 -21.49
C THR A 208 0.16 -30.39 -20.50
N HIS A 209 -1.08 -30.34 -19.99
CA HIS A 209 -1.47 -29.47 -18.88
C HIS A 209 -0.64 -29.72 -17.62
N ILE A 210 -0.36 -30.99 -17.31
CA ILE A 210 0.51 -31.35 -16.17
C ILE A 210 1.95 -30.92 -16.44
N LYS A 211 2.47 -31.09 -17.67
CA LYS A 211 3.81 -30.63 -18.08
C LYS A 211 4.00 -29.13 -17.93
N HIS A 212 2.95 -28.36 -18.19
CA HIS A 212 2.96 -26.90 -18.07
C HIS A 212 2.72 -26.39 -16.63
N GLY A 213 2.36 -27.26 -15.68
CA GLY A 213 2.05 -26.87 -14.32
C GLY A 213 0.69 -26.18 -14.14
N ASP A 214 -0.23 -26.37 -15.09
CA ASP A 214 -1.51 -25.69 -15.15
C ASP A 214 -2.41 -25.93 -13.92
N ILE A 215 -2.17 -27.00 -13.17
CA ILE A 215 -2.86 -27.29 -11.90
C ILE A 215 -2.56 -26.19 -10.88
N ILE A 216 -1.28 -25.83 -10.71
CA ILE A 216 -0.86 -24.78 -9.76
C ILE A 216 -1.41 -23.43 -10.20
N ILE A 217 -1.37 -23.17 -11.51
CA ILE A 217 -1.90 -21.92 -12.09
C ILE A 217 -3.41 -21.81 -11.85
N ASN A 218 -4.17 -22.89 -11.90
CA ASN A 218 -5.59 -22.88 -11.56
C ASN A 218 -5.85 -22.46 -10.10
N TYR A 219 -5.06 -22.97 -9.14
CA TYR A 219 -5.17 -22.52 -7.75
C TYR A 219 -4.84 -21.03 -7.61
N LEU A 220 -3.78 -20.56 -8.28
CA LEU A 220 -3.42 -19.15 -8.30
C LEU A 220 -4.54 -18.26 -8.89
N ILE A 221 -5.15 -18.71 -9.98
CA ILE A 221 -6.31 -18.02 -10.57
C ILE A 221 -7.48 -17.96 -9.58
N CYS A 222 -7.76 -19.03 -8.83
CA CYS A 222 -8.81 -19.03 -7.81
C CYS A 222 -8.50 -18.01 -6.71
N VAL A 223 -7.26 -17.95 -6.23
CA VAL A 223 -6.83 -16.95 -5.23
C VAL A 223 -7.03 -15.53 -5.76
N VAL A 224 -6.56 -15.24 -6.97
CA VAL A 224 -6.73 -13.91 -7.59
C VAL A 224 -8.22 -13.57 -7.78
N GLN A 225 -9.04 -14.52 -8.23
CA GLN A 225 -10.49 -14.30 -8.35
C GLN A 225 -11.16 -14.03 -7.01
N THR A 226 -10.69 -14.67 -5.95
CA THR A 226 -11.20 -14.45 -4.59
C THR A 226 -10.82 -13.07 -4.06
N LEU A 227 -9.57 -12.64 -4.23
CA LEU A 227 -9.09 -11.35 -3.72
C LEU A 227 -9.64 -10.15 -4.52
N PHE A 228 -9.75 -10.31 -5.84
CA PHE A 228 -10.18 -9.26 -6.78
C PHE A 228 -11.59 -9.53 -7.35
N TRP A 229 -12.45 -10.13 -6.54
CA TRP A 229 -13.78 -10.58 -6.96
C TRP A 229 -14.67 -9.46 -7.53
N TYR A 230 -14.50 -8.25 -7.04
CA TYR A 230 -15.26 -7.05 -7.42
C TYR A 230 -14.78 -6.43 -8.74
N ASN A 231 -13.58 -6.79 -9.26
CA ASN A 231 -12.97 -6.16 -10.45
C ASN A 231 -13.31 -6.94 -11.74
N PRO A 232 -14.20 -6.42 -12.61
CA PRO A 232 -14.62 -7.11 -13.83
C PRO A 232 -13.48 -7.26 -14.85
N LEU A 233 -12.49 -6.36 -14.86
CA LEU A 233 -11.35 -6.43 -15.78
C LEU A 233 -10.45 -7.61 -15.42
N VAL A 234 -10.27 -7.91 -14.14
CA VAL A 234 -9.53 -9.10 -13.69
C VAL A 234 -10.23 -10.36 -14.15
N TRP A 235 -11.56 -10.44 -14.04
CA TRP A 235 -12.32 -11.58 -14.55
C TRP A 235 -12.17 -11.75 -16.06
N LEU A 236 -12.22 -10.65 -16.82
CA LEU A 236 -11.98 -10.66 -18.26
C LEU A 236 -10.57 -11.16 -18.59
N ALA A 237 -9.55 -10.64 -17.91
CA ALA A 237 -8.16 -11.05 -18.08
C ALA A 237 -7.97 -12.54 -17.81
N LEU A 238 -8.49 -13.05 -16.70
CA LEU A 238 -8.40 -14.46 -16.33
C LEU A 238 -9.19 -15.37 -17.29
N ARG A 239 -10.30 -14.89 -17.85
CA ARG A 239 -11.03 -15.61 -18.91
C ARG A 239 -10.19 -15.72 -20.18
N GLN A 240 -9.52 -14.63 -20.58
CA GLN A 240 -8.61 -14.65 -21.73
C GLN A 240 -7.37 -15.53 -21.47
N MET A 241 -6.81 -15.45 -20.27
CA MET A 241 -5.68 -16.31 -19.86
C MET A 241 -6.04 -17.81 -20.01
N ARG A 242 -7.22 -18.22 -19.57
CA ARG A 242 -7.68 -19.61 -19.74
C ARG A 242 -7.81 -19.98 -21.22
N ARG A 243 -8.31 -19.08 -22.05
CA ARG A 243 -8.41 -19.29 -23.49
C ARG A 243 -7.03 -19.45 -24.16
N ASP A 244 -6.10 -18.57 -23.81
CA ASP A 244 -4.73 -18.61 -24.33
C ASP A 244 -3.98 -19.86 -23.84
N ARG A 245 -4.25 -20.32 -22.62
CA ARG A 245 -3.71 -21.57 -22.07
C ARG A 245 -4.12 -22.78 -22.87
N GLU A 246 -5.41 -22.93 -23.19
CA GLU A 246 -5.91 -24.03 -24.01
C GLU A 246 -5.26 -24.03 -25.39
N ALA A 247 -5.19 -22.85 -26.04
CA ALA A 247 -4.55 -22.72 -27.35
C ALA A 247 -3.05 -23.03 -27.30
N TYR A 248 -2.35 -22.65 -26.21
CA TYR A 248 -0.94 -22.98 -26.03
C TYR A 248 -0.73 -24.48 -25.75
N CYS A 249 -1.65 -25.11 -25.01
CA CYS A 249 -1.65 -26.56 -24.79
C CYS A 249 -1.82 -27.29 -26.11
N ASP A 250 -2.83 -26.93 -26.93
CA ASP A 250 -3.06 -27.51 -28.26
C ASP A 250 -1.84 -27.32 -29.17
N TRP A 251 -1.26 -26.13 -29.19
CA TRP A 251 -0.05 -25.87 -29.97
C TRP A 251 1.12 -26.75 -29.54
N SER A 252 1.29 -26.96 -28.22
CA SER A 252 2.35 -27.77 -27.68
C SER A 252 2.20 -29.26 -28.09
N VAL A 253 0.96 -29.76 -28.04
CA VAL A 253 0.65 -31.12 -28.52
C VAL A 253 0.94 -31.26 -30.01
N MET A 254 0.48 -30.32 -30.85
CA MET A 254 0.72 -30.35 -32.31
C MET A 254 2.19 -30.17 -32.67
N ASN A 255 2.97 -29.50 -31.84
CA ASN A 255 4.40 -29.34 -32.08
C ASN A 255 5.21 -30.64 -31.91
N GLU A 256 4.67 -31.59 -31.12
CA GLU A 256 5.21 -32.97 -30.98
C GLU A 256 4.77 -33.89 -32.12
N MET A 257 3.84 -33.44 -32.99
CA MET A 257 3.35 -34.23 -34.14
C MET A 257 4.19 -33.96 -35.39
N THR A 258 4.51 -35.01 -36.13
CA THR A 258 5.42 -34.92 -37.28
C THR A 258 4.70 -34.67 -38.60
N GLY A 259 3.41 -35.01 -38.70
CA GLY A 259 2.63 -34.96 -39.93
C GLY A 259 1.43 -33.99 -39.87
N GLU A 260 1.07 -33.43 -41.05
CA GLU A 260 -0.13 -32.59 -41.17
C GLU A 260 -1.41 -33.42 -40.95
N THR A 261 -1.44 -34.65 -41.45
CA THR A 261 -2.56 -35.58 -41.26
C THR A 261 -2.86 -35.86 -39.80
N GLU A 262 -1.81 -36.01 -38.95
CA GLU A 262 -1.95 -36.24 -37.52
C GLU A 262 -2.55 -34.99 -36.82
N ARG A 263 -2.15 -33.78 -37.25
CA ARG A 263 -2.70 -32.50 -36.72
C ARG A 263 -4.17 -32.30 -37.09
N ILE A 264 -4.55 -32.64 -38.34
CA ILE A 264 -5.96 -32.61 -38.78
C ILE A 264 -6.79 -33.61 -37.94
N ALA A 265 -6.30 -34.82 -37.73
CA ALA A 265 -6.94 -35.82 -36.89
C ALA A 265 -7.08 -35.33 -35.41
N TYR A 266 -6.08 -34.60 -34.91
CA TYR A 266 -6.17 -33.95 -33.59
C TYR A 266 -7.31 -32.92 -33.54
N GLY A 267 -7.40 -32.05 -34.53
CA GLY A 267 -8.51 -31.07 -34.65
C GLY A 267 -9.88 -31.74 -34.67
N GLN A 268 -10.00 -32.87 -35.39
CA GLN A 268 -11.22 -33.67 -35.44
C GLN A 268 -11.54 -34.30 -34.06
N THR A 269 -10.51 -34.74 -33.34
CA THR A 269 -10.67 -35.24 -31.97
C THR A 269 -11.23 -34.16 -31.03
N ILE A 270 -10.73 -32.94 -31.11
CA ILE A 270 -11.24 -31.80 -30.31
C ILE A 270 -12.74 -31.56 -30.60
N LEU A 271 -13.14 -31.60 -31.88
CA LEU A 271 -14.53 -31.42 -32.32
C LEU A 271 -15.44 -32.55 -31.80
N ASN A 272 -15.04 -33.81 -32.00
CA ASN A 272 -15.80 -34.98 -31.56
C ASN A 272 -15.96 -35.00 -30.05
N PHE A 273 -14.92 -34.66 -29.32
CA PHE A 273 -14.95 -34.60 -27.86
C PHE A 273 -15.83 -33.48 -27.32
N ALA A 274 -15.80 -32.30 -27.95
CA ALA A 274 -16.67 -31.19 -27.59
C ALA A 274 -18.17 -31.49 -27.82
N ALA A 275 -18.49 -32.26 -28.85
CA ALA A 275 -19.88 -32.69 -29.14
C ALA A 275 -20.43 -33.62 -28.06
N VAL A 276 -19.59 -34.49 -27.47
CA VAL A 276 -19.97 -35.42 -26.40
C VAL A 276 -20.06 -34.76 -25.03
N SER A 277 -19.28 -33.72 -24.79
CA SER A 277 -19.16 -33.03 -23.48
C SER A 277 -20.28 -32.01 -23.18
N ASN A 278 -21.32 -31.93 -24.00
CA ASN A 278 -22.36 -30.90 -23.97
C ASN A 278 -23.40 -31.06 -22.84
N THR A 279 -23.15 -31.89 -21.82
CA THR A 279 -24.02 -32.00 -20.65
C THR A 279 -23.55 -31.06 -19.53
N ARG A 280 -24.41 -30.08 -19.24
CA ARG A 280 -24.21 -29.03 -18.24
C ARG A 280 -24.14 -29.61 -16.82
N LEU A 281 -22.96 -29.66 -16.24
CA LEU A 281 -22.80 -29.65 -14.78
C LEU A 281 -21.95 -28.45 -14.40
N PRO A 282 -22.43 -27.55 -13.51
CA PRO A 282 -21.65 -26.45 -13.00
C PRO A 282 -20.70 -26.96 -11.91
N THR A 283 -19.63 -27.61 -12.32
CA THR A 283 -18.57 -28.05 -11.41
C THR A 283 -17.35 -27.15 -11.55
N ALA A 284 -16.72 -26.85 -10.44
CA ALA A 284 -15.77 -25.76 -10.19
C ALA A 284 -14.56 -25.64 -11.11
N ASN A 285 -14.22 -26.63 -11.93
CA ASN A 285 -13.16 -26.56 -12.92
C ASN A 285 -13.53 -27.11 -14.30
N GLY A 286 -14.75 -27.56 -14.48
CA GLY A 286 -15.29 -27.96 -15.78
C GLY A 286 -15.94 -26.76 -16.46
N PHE A 287 -15.14 -25.84 -17.01
CA PHE A 287 -15.68 -24.80 -17.87
C PHE A 287 -16.27 -25.48 -19.11
N CYS A 288 -17.59 -25.46 -19.21
CA CYS A 288 -18.27 -25.69 -20.46
C CYS A 288 -17.61 -24.80 -21.53
N GLN A 289 -16.89 -25.41 -22.48
CA GLN A 289 -16.21 -24.66 -23.54
C GLN A 289 -17.30 -23.88 -24.29
N SER A 290 -17.24 -22.56 -24.24
CA SER A 290 -18.14 -21.73 -25.03
C SER A 290 -17.89 -22.01 -26.51
N LYS A 291 -18.92 -21.89 -27.36
CA LYS A 291 -18.76 -22.03 -28.82
C LYS A 291 -17.60 -21.21 -29.35
N ASP A 292 -17.39 -20.00 -28.79
CA ASP A 292 -16.31 -19.10 -29.16
C ASP A 292 -14.93 -19.64 -28.78
N GLN A 293 -14.81 -20.31 -27.65
CA GLN A 293 -13.55 -20.92 -27.20
C GLN A 293 -13.18 -22.10 -28.08
N LEU A 294 -14.14 -22.96 -28.42
CA LEU A 294 -13.94 -24.07 -29.35
C LEU A 294 -13.56 -23.54 -30.74
N LYS A 295 -14.29 -22.55 -31.26
CA LYS A 295 -13.96 -21.89 -32.53
C LYS A 295 -12.54 -21.35 -32.55
N TYR A 296 -12.12 -20.68 -31.47
CA TYR A 296 -10.76 -20.16 -31.35
C TYR A 296 -9.71 -21.27 -31.36
N ARG A 297 -9.89 -22.36 -30.59
CA ARG A 297 -8.99 -23.53 -30.60
C ARG A 297 -8.85 -24.11 -32.01
N LEU A 298 -9.96 -24.36 -32.69
CA LEU A 298 -9.94 -24.89 -34.06
C LEU A 298 -9.26 -23.95 -35.06
N GLN A 299 -9.45 -22.65 -34.96
CA GLN A 299 -8.73 -21.66 -35.77
C GLN A 299 -7.21 -21.75 -35.56
N GLN A 300 -6.75 -21.98 -34.31
CA GLN A 300 -5.33 -22.15 -34.01
C GLN A 300 -4.79 -23.49 -34.53
N VAL A 301 -5.60 -24.55 -34.52
CA VAL A 301 -5.22 -25.85 -35.11
C VAL A 301 -5.03 -25.74 -36.63
N VAL A 302 -6.00 -25.13 -37.34
CA VAL A 302 -5.93 -24.92 -38.79
C VAL A 302 -4.78 -23.98 -39.17
N GLY A 303 -4.58 -22.92 -38.39
CA GLY A 303 -3.51 -21.93 -38.59
C GLY A 303 -2.17 -22.33 -37.95
N PHE A 304 -1.93 -23.61 -37.63
CA PHE A 304 -0.72 -24.03 -36.94
C PHE A 304 0.56 -23.61 -37.67
N GLN A 305 1.42 -22.91 -36.96
CA GLN A 305 2.76 -22.55 -37.41
C GLN A 305 3.77 -22.81 -36.28
N ARG A 306 4.93 -23.35 -36.65
CA ARG A 306 6.06 -23.41 -35.73
C ARG A 306 6.53 -22.00 -35.39
N GLU A 307 6.93 -21.79 -34.15
CA GLU A 307 7.38 -20.48 -33.67
C GLU A 307 8.68 -20.07 -34.37
N THR A 308 8.65 -18.92 -35.04
CA THR A 308 9.84 -18.34 -35.69
C THR A 308 10.72 -17.61 -34.68
N LYS A 309 12.03 -17.50 -34.97
CA LYS A 309 12.99 -16.76 -34.12
C LYS A 309 12.53 -15.32 -33.89
N TRP A 310 11.96 -14.66 -34.91
CA TRP A 310 11.45 -13.29 -34.84
C TRP A 310 10.25 -13.16 -33.88
N LYS A 311 9.26 -14.03 -33.97
CA LYS A 311 8.11 -14.04 -33.05
C LYS A 311 8.55 -14.23 -31.60
N ARG A 312 9.59 -15.06 -31.39
CA ARG A 312 10.19 -15.28 -30.06
C ARG A 312 10.90 -14.04 -29.52
N LEU A 313 11.67 -13.35 -30.37
CA LEU A 313 12.36 -12.12 -29.99
C LEU A 313 11.36 -11.02 -29.64
N LEU A 314 10.38 -10.78 -30.50
CA LEU A 314 9.30 -9.80 -30.26
C LEU A 314 8.57 -10.09 -28.95
N GLY A 315 8.25 -11.38 -28.69
CA GLY A 315 7.62 -11.78 -27.44
C GLY A 315 8.47 -11.47 -26.20
N ARG A 316 9.79 -11.67 -26.27
CA ARG A 316 10.71 -11.32 -25.16
C ARG A 316 10.78 -9.83 -24.91
N CYS A 317 10.87 -9.02 -25.96
CA CYS A 317 10.87 -7.55 -25.85
C CYS A 317 9.57 -7.04 -25.21
N LEU A 318 8.43 -7.54 -25.67
CA LEU A 318 7.12 -7.18 -25.09
C LEU A 318 6.96 -7.68 -23.66
N ALA A 319 7.46 -8.86 -23.31
CA ALA A 319 7.47 -9.34 -21.94
C ALA A 319 8.31 -8.45 -21.03
N GLY A 320 9.48 -8.01 -21.50
CA GLY A 320 10.32 -7.03 -20.79
C GLY A 320 9.61 -5.70 -20.58
N PHE A 321 8.96 -5.16 -21.63
CA PHE A 321 8.16 -3.94 -21.52
C PHE A 321 7.03 -4.06 -20.48
N LEU A 322 6.26 -5.15 -20.54
CA LEU A 322 5.19 -5.40 -19.56
C LEU A 322 5.71 -5.58 -18.14
N ALA A 323 6.88 -6.23 -17.98
CA ALA A 323 7.52 -6.39 -16.67
C ALA A 323 7.96 -5.03 -16.10
N VAL A 324 8.57 -4.16 -16.91
CA VAL A 324 8.90 -2.78 -16.50
C VAL A 324 7.65 -2.00 -16.13
N ALA A 325 6.57 -2.12 -16.92
CA ALA A 325 5.30 -1.47 -16.61
C ALA A 325 4.68 -2.02 -15.30
N ALA A 326 4.80 -3.32 -15.02
CA ALA A 326 4.32 -3.91 -13.78
C ALA A 326 5.14 -3.45 -12.56
N ILE A 327 6.46 -3.34 -12.69
CA ILE A 327 7.37 -2.84 -11.65
C ILE A 327 7.17 -1.34 -11.43
N GLY A 328 6.79 -0.59 -12.46
CA GLY A 328 6.55 0.85 -12.40
C GLY A 328 5.43 1.27 -11.43
N GLN A 329 4.61 0.35 -10.93
CA GLN A 329 3.65 0.65 -9.84
C GLN A 329 4.35 0.88 -8.49
N ILE A 330 5.55 0.30 -8.27
CA ILE A 330 6.25 0.37 -6.97
C ILE A 330 6.56 1.82 -6.58
N PRO A 331 7.19 2.66 -7.43
CA PRO A 331 7.41 4.06 -7.10
C PRO A 331 6.12 4.84 -6.81
N VAL A 332 5.03 4.52 -7.53
CA VAL A 332 3.74 5.18 -7.31
C VAL A 332 3.14 4.80 -5.96
N LEU A 333 3.20 3.52 -5.59
CA LEU A 333 2.74 3.04 -4.29
C LEU A 333 3.62 3.61 -3.14
N ALA A 334 4.94 3.67 -3.33
CA ALA A 334 5.87 4.26 -2.37
C ALA A 334 5.61 5.77 -2.19
N TYR A 335 5.39 6.50 -3.29
CA TYR A 335 5.08 7.94 -3.25
C TYR A 335 3.78 8.22 -2.47
N CYS A 336 2.73 7.44 -2.68
CA CYS A 336 1.48 7.60 -1.93
C CYS A 336 1.65 7.33 -0.43
N THR A 337 2.57 6.43 -0.06
CA THR A 337 2.90 6.16 1.34
C THR A 337 3.68 7.31 1.96
N GLU A 338 4.71 7.80 1.26
CA GLU A 338 5.55 8.91 1.72
C GLU A 338 4.72 10.20 1.88
N TYR A 339 3.79 10.45 0.96
CA TYR A 339 2.89 11.60 1.05
C TYR A 339 1.97 11.51 2.27
N SER A 340 1.38 10.36 2.55
CA SER A 340 0.51 10.12 3.71
C SER A 340 1.27 10.23 5.05
N GLU A 341 2.56 9.90 5.08
CA GLU A 341 3.41 10.07 6.27
C GLU A 341 3.88 11.53 6.44
N THR A 342 4.00 12.26 5.35
CA THR A 342 4.53 13.63 5.35
C THR A 342 3.44 14.68 5.65
N TYR A 343 2.18 14.41 5.32
CA TYR A 343 1.09 15.37 5.53
C TYR A 343 -0.01 14.80 6.41
N TYR A 344 -0.42 15.60 7.39
CA TYR A 344 -1.55 15.29 8.26
C TYR A 344 -2.88 15.54 7.55
N ASN A 345 -3.83 14.66 7.74
CA ASN A 345 -5.19 14.81 7.26
C ASN A 345 -6.16 14.86 8.44
N PRO A 346 -6.74 16.02 8.76
CA PRO A 346 -7.59 16.18 9.94
C PRO A 346 -8.86 15.34 9.89
N SER A 347 -9.31 14.87 11.06
CA SER A 347 -10.43 13.92 11.20
C SER A 347 -11.83 14.53 11.07
N GLY A 348 -11.99 15.73 10.51
CA GLY A 348 -13.29 16.39 10.36
C GLY A 348 -13.24 17.58 9.40
N ALA A 349 -14.41 18.08 9.02
CA ALA A 349 -14.50 19.34 8.28
C ALA A 349 -14.13 20.48 9.27
N LEU A 350 -12.96 21.07 9.10
CA LEU A 350 -12.53 22.21 9.88
C LEU A 350 -13.07 23.52 9.26
N THR A 351 -13.50 24.45 10.10
CA THR A 351 -13.79 25.82 9.66
C THR A 351 -12.46 26.57 9.57
N VAL A 352 -11.96 26.80 8.36
CA VAL A 352 -10.64 27.39 8.12
C VAL A 352 -10.76 28.68 7.34
N VAL A 353 -10.09 29.73 7.84
CA VAL A 353 -9.91 31.01 7.17
C VAL A 353 -8.43 31.23 6.91
N GLU A 354 -8.06 31.67 5.71
CA GLU A 354 -6.67 31.99 5.38
C GLU A 354 -6.40 33.48 5.72
N SER A 355 -5.25 33.75 6.32
CA SER A 355 -4.76 35.09 6.62
C SER A 355 -3.37 35.29 6.03
N ASP A 356 -3.09 36.52 5.60
CA ASP A 356 -1.76 36.88 5.09
C ASP A 356 -0.90 37.43 6.23
N TRP A 357 -0.06 36.54 6.78
CA TRP A 357 0.93 36.88 7.82
C TRP A 357 2.37 36.80 7.29
N GLY A 358 2.53 36.80 5.96
CA GLY A 358 3.84 36.65 5.29
C GLY A 358 4.89 37.66 5.73
N GLU A 359 4.46 38.91 6.10
CA GLU A 359 5.36 39.96 6.59
C GLU A 359 6.10 39.56 7.87
N PHE A 360 5.49 38.74 8.75
CA PHE A 360 6.10 38.30 10.01
C PHE A 360 7.12 37.16 9.83
N PHE A 361 7.13 36.52 8.67
CA PHE A 361 8.07 35.44 8.36
C PHE A 361 9.35 35.93 7.70
N GLY A 362 9.36 37.18 7.16
CA GLY A 362 10.53 37.76 6.52
C GLY A 362 11.06 36.93 5.35
N ALA A 363 12.31 36.44 5.46
CA ALA A 363 12.94 35.59 4.46
C ALA A 363 12.78 34.09 4.77
N SER A 364 12.12 33.72 5.86
CA SER A 364 11.91 32.35 6.26
C SER A 364 10.68 31.75 5.57
N ASP A 365 10.78 30.50 5.14
CA ASP A 365 9.61 29.69 4.77
C ASP A 365 8.94 29.19 6.06
N GLY A 366 7.61 29.06 6.04
CA GLY A 366 6.93 28.56 7.22
C GLY A 366 5.42 28.61 7.13
N CYS A 367 4.78 28.32 8.27
CA CYS A 367 3.34 28.36 8.42
C CYS A 367 2.93 28.74 9.84
N ALA A 368 1.69 29.21 9.98
CA ALA A 368 1.07 29.48 11.26
C ALA A 368 -0.38 28.98 11.29
N VAL A 369 -0.80 28.53 12.48
CA VAL A 369 -2.18 28.15 12.79
C VAL A 369 -2.58 28.83 14.07
N VAL A 370 -3.70 29.55 14.06
CA VAL A 370 -4.38 30.07 15.27
C VAL A 370 -5.75 29.44 15.33
N TYR A 371 -6.11 28.84 16.47
CA TYR A 371 -7.44 28.30 16.73
C TYR A 371 -8.13 29.08 17.84
N ASP A 372 -9.29 29.58 17.51
CA ASP A 372 -10.20 30.25 18.42
C ASP A 372 -11.16 29.23 19.03
N LEU A 373 -11.04 29.02 20.36
CA LEU A 373 -11.79 27.97 21.05
C LEU A 373 -13.30 28.27 21.12
N GLY A 374 -13.67 29.55 21.29
CA GLY A 374 -15.05 29.96 21.40
C GLY A 374 -15.78 30.01 20.06
N ALA A 375 -15.09 30.41 19.01
CA ALA A 375 -15.65 30.48 17.67
C ALA A 375 -15.56 29.15 16.89
N ASP A 376 -14.78 28.17 17.37
CA ASP A 376 -14.44 26.91 16.66
C ASP A 376 -13.89 27.20 15.25
N LEU A 377 -12.91 28.12 15.19
CA LEU A 377 -12.38 28.68 13.96
C LEU A 377 -10.86 28.56 13.89
N TYR A 378 -10.37 27.98 12.82
CA TYR A 378 -8.94 27.97 12.48
C TYR A 378 -8.61 29.14 11.53
N THR A 379 -7.66 29.96 11.89
CA THR A 379 -7.04 30.96 11.00
C THR A 379 -5.64 30.45 10.67
N VAL A 380 -5.31 30.36 9.38
CA VAL A 380 -4.06 29.73 8.93
C VAL A 380 -3.30 30.66 7.97
N TYR A 381 -1.98 30.62 8.05
CA TYR A 381 -1.07 31.14 7.04
C TYR A 381 -0.34 29.97 6.36
N ASN A 382 -0.23 30.01 5.04
CA ASN A 382 0.38 28.99 4.20
C ASN A 382 -0.27 27.61 4.39
N LYS A 383 -1.52 27.50 3.98
CA LYS A 383 -2.40 26.34 4.17
C LYS A 383 -1.81 25.01 3.71
N SER A 384 -0.96 25.02 2.68
CA SER A 384 -0.29 23.80 2.20
C SER A 384 0.76 23.26 3.19
N GLU A 385 1.34 24.13 4.02
CA GLU A 385 2.39 23.75 4.96
C GLU A 385 1.87 23.45 6.37
N VAL A 386 0.67 23.92 6.74
CA VAL A 386 0.14 23.71 8.11
C VAL A 386 -0.11 22.25 8.45
N THR A 387 -0.31 21.41 7.44
CA THR A 387 -0.50 19.96 7.60
C THR A 387 0.79 19.18 7.36
N ARG A 388 1.87 19.82 6.93
CA ARG A 388 3.16 19.16 6.71
C ARG A 388 3.80 18.78 8.03
N ARG A 389 4.16 17.49 8.14
CA ARG A 389 4.82 16.94 9.31
C ARG A 389 6.32 17.16 9.25
N VAL A 390 6.87 17.74 10.30
CA VAL A 390 8.30 18.01 10.49
C VAL A 390 8.70 17.65 11.92
N PRO A 391 10.01 17.48 12.23
CA PRO A 391 10.44 17.14 13.58
C PRO A 391 9.93 18.17 14.61
N PRO A 392 9.35 17.71 15.74
CA PRO A 392 8.79 18.61 16.76
C PRO A 392 9.85 19.39 17.54
N CYS A 393 11.08 18.95 17.52
CA CYS A 393 12.16 19.52 18.33
C CYS A 393 11.76 19.60 19.82
N SER A 394 12.08 20.68 20.50
CA SER A 394 11.80 20.84 21.94
C SER A 394 10.32 21.07 22.29
N THR A 395 9.40 21.18 21.32
CA THR A 395 7.97 21.24 21.62
C THR A 395 7.43 19.92 22.17
N TYR A 396 8.08 18.79 21.81
CA TYR A 396 7.82 17.46 22.34
C TYR A 396 7.88 17.40 23.88
N LYS A 397 8.71 18.23 24.53
CA LYS A 397 8.94 18.25 25.98
C LYS A 397 7.68 18.43 26.80
N ILE A 398 6.64 19.05 26.27
CA ILE A 398 5.31 19.17 26.90
C ILE A 398 4.76 17.77 27.20
N TYR A 399 4.83 16.87 26.22
CA TYR A 399 4.28 15.52 26.31
C TYR A 399 5.21 14.56 27.05
N SER A 400 6.53 14.76 26.99
CA SER A 400 7.52 14.09 27.83
C SER A 400 7.24 14.36 29.33
N ALA A 401 6.98 15.64 29.69
CA ALA A 401 6.62 16.01 31.04
C ALA A 401 5.30 15.36 31.49
N LEU A 402 4.29 15.38 30.64
CA LEU A 402 2.97 14.81 30.94
C LEU A 402 3.08 13.29 31.19
N ASN A 403 3.77 12.56 30.30
CA ASN A 403 4.02 11.13 30.48
C ASN A 403 4.74 10.85 31.79
N ALA A 404 5.79 11.59 32.11
CA ALA A 404 6.55 11.38 33.35
C ALA A 404 5.72 11.64 34.62
N LEU A 405 4.77 12.57 34.58
CA LEU A 405 3.81 12.83 35.66
C LEU A 405 2.81 11.68 35.78
N GLU A 406 2.22 11.22 34.67
CA GLU A 406 1.27 10.10 34.66
C GLU A 406 1.93 8.78 35.11
N GLN A 407 3.19 8.56 34.74
CA GLN A 407 3.99 7.41 35.19
C GLN A 407 4.54 7.57 36.61
N ARG A 408 4.30 8.71 37.27
CA ARG A 408 4.79 9.03 38.63
C ARG A 408 6.32 9.01 38.74
N ILE A 409 7.03 9.29 37.68
CA ILE A 409 8.50 9.49 37.67
C ILE A 409 8.83 10.79 38.40
N ILE A 410 8.01 11.81 38.19
CA ILE A 410 7.96 13.05 38.94
C ILE A 410 6.53 13.28 39.45
N ALA A 411 6.35 14.19 40.38
CA ALA A 411 5.02 14.57 40.86
C ALA A 411 4.83 16.10 40.76
N PRO A 412 3.60 16.62 40.66
CA PRO A 412 3.33 18.05 40.51
C PRO A 412 4.09 18.96 41.45
N LYS A 413 4.24 18.52 42.72
CA LYS A 413 4.94 19.27 43.79
C LYS A 413 6.35 18.74 44.11
N ALA A 414 6.78 17.64 43.49
CA ALA A 414 8.09 17.01 43.71
C ALA A 414 8.70 16.63 42.36
N ASN A 415 9.15 17.65 41.61
CA ASN A 415 9.67 17.53 40.23
C ASN A 415 11.06 18.14 40.08
N THR A 416 11.80 18.32 41.17
CA THR A 416 13.17 18.79 41.13
C THR A 416 14.11 17.61 40.87
N LEU A 417 14.95 17.72 39.86
CA LEU A 417 16.07 16.80 39.58
C LEU A 417 17.39 17.50 39.90
N VAL A 418 18.25 16.76 40.59
CA VAL A 418 19.57 17.24 40.95
C VAL A 418 20.51 17.13 39.77
N TRP A 419 21.23 18.20 39.49
CA TRP A 419 22.25 18.23 38.45
C TRP A 419 23.43 17.31 38.80
N ASP A 420 23.90 16.53 37.84
CA ASP A 420 24.95 15.53 38.03
C ASP A 420 26.37 16.09 37.95
N GLY A 421 26.52 17.41 37.76
CA GLY A 421 27.81 18.07 37.61
C GLY A 421 28.36 18.08 36.18
N THR A 422 27.65 17.52 35.21
CA THR A 422 28.04 17.58 33.78
C THR A 422 27.97 19.01 33.26
N ALA A 423 29.06 19.54 32.71
CA ALA A 423 29.10 20.90 32.17
C ALA A 423 28.41 20.98 30.79
N TYR A 424 27.39 21.79 30.70
CA TYR A 424 26.67 22.12 29.46
C TYR A 424 27.04 23.53 28.97
N ALA A 425 26.84 23.79 27.69
CA ALA A 425 27.15 25.06 27.06
C ALA A 425 26.30 26.24 27.58
N PHE A 426 25.09 25.95 28.08
CA PHE A 426 24.19 26.93 28.68
C PHE A 426 24.36 26.92 30.19
N GLU A 427 24.73 28.06 30.77
CA GLU A 427 24.98 28.16 32.22
C GLU A 427 23.73 27.86 33.05
N SER A 428 22.54 28.21 32.54
CA SER A 428 21.24 27.89 33.15
C SER A 428 20.95 26.39 33.27
N TRP A 429 21.65 25.55 32.49
CA TRP A 429 21.54 24.11 32.57
C TRP A 429 22.41 23.46 33.66
N ASN A 430 23.41 24.19 34.16
CA ASN A 430 24.41 23.69 35.12
C ASN A 430 23.96 23.89 36.58
N GLN A 431 22.73 23.52 36.89
CA GLN A 431 22.11 23.62 38.21
C GLN A 431 20.94 22.65 38.35
N ASP A 432 20.47 22.44 39.59
CA ASP A 432 19.24 21.68 39.82
C ASP A 432 18.06 22.30 39.08
N GLN A 433 17.20 21.45 38.52
CA GLN A 433 16.09 21.88 37.69
C GLN A 433 14.74 21.39 38.26
N THR A 434 13.77 22.30 38.30
CA THR A 434 12.36 21.94 38.44
C THR A 434 11.73 21.73 37.07
N LEU A 435 10.55 21.13 36.99
CA LEU A 435 9.82 20.98 35.73
C LEU A 435 9.63 22.35 35.05
N ARG A 436 9.29 23.40 35.82
CA ARG A 436 9.10 24.75 35.29
C ARG A 436 10.39 25.32 34.71
N SER A 437 11.48 25.33 35.49
CA SER A 437 12.76 25.88 35.00
C SER A 437 13.30 25.06 33.80
N ALA A 438 13.18 23.75 33.82
CA ALA A 438 13.59 22.89 32.71
C ALA A 438 12.76 23.13 31.43
N MET A 439 11.45 23.39 31.55
CA MET A 439 10.58 23.71 30.42
C MET A 439 10.93 25.08 29.83
N GLN A 440 11.11 26.11 30.67
CA GLN A 440 11.44 27.47 30.26
C GLN A 440 12.82 27.56 29.59
N GLU A 441 13.83 26.95 30.20
CA GLU A 441 15.21 26.95 29.70
C GLU A 441 15.48 25.81 28.69
N SER A 442 14.45 25.01 28.38
CA SER A 442 14.54 23.89 27.43
C SER A 442 15.66 22.89 27.74
N VAL A 443 15.85 22.54 29.02
CA VAL A 443 16.97 21.73 29.54
C VAL A 443 16.87 20.28 29.04
N ASN A 444 17.71 19.91 28.09
CA ASN A 444 17.65 18.59 27.44
C ASN A 444 17.93 17.43 28.42
N TRP A 445 18.89 17.57 29.35
CA TRP A 445 19.24 16.50 30.27
C TRP A 445 18.07 16.13 31.22
N TYR A 446 17.25 17.10 31.61
CA TYR A 446 16.09 16.88 32.45
C TYR A 446 15.06 15.99 31.73
N PHE A 447 14.67 16.33 30.52
CA PHE A 447 13.69 15.56 29.76
C PHE A 447 14.24 14.21 29.29
N LYS A 448 15.54 14.14 28.95
CA LYS A 448 16.20 12.87 28.65
C LYS A 448 16.13 11.91 29.85
N PHE A 449 16.34 12.41 31.06
CA PHE A 449 16.17 11.61 32.28
C PHE A 449 14.74 11.10 32.43
N LEU A 450 13.73 11.95 32.17
CA LEU A 450 12.33 11.56 32.23
C LEU A 450 12.01 10.44 31.23
N ASP A 451 12.40 10.61 29.98
CA ASP A 451 12.15 9.66 28.90
C ASP A 451 12.85 8.31 29.15
N GLN A 452 14.11 8.35 29.59
CA GLN A 452 14.88 7.15 29.94
C GLN A 452 14.27 6.43 31.16
N SER A 453 13.74 7.18 32.13
CA SER A 453 13.10 6.60 33.31
C SER A 453 11.73 5.97 32.98
N ALA A 454 11.01 6.53 32.00
CA ALA A 454 9.78 5.95 31.49
C ALA A 454 10.06 4.67 30.68
N GLY A 455 11.14 4.66 29.93
CA GLY A 455 11.50 3.61 28.98
C GLY A 455 10.83 3.75 27.61
N THR A 456 11.52 3.29 26.57
CA THR A 456 11.11 3.49 25.18
C THR A 456 9.72 2.94 24.88
N ALA A 457 9.41 1.71 25.31
CA ALA A 457 8.10 1.09 25.04
C ALA A 457 6.93 1.87 25.67
N GLN A 458 7.09 2.37 26.89
CA GLN A 458 6.08 3.18 27.59
C GLN A 458 5.88 4.53 26.89
N MET A 459 6.98 5.12 26.37
CA MET A 459 6.91 6.36 25.63
C MET A 459 6.20 6.19 24.28
N GLU A 460 6.49 5.12 23.57
CA GLU A 460 5.82 4.77 22.32
C GLU A 460 4.31 4.53 22.52
N ASP A 461 3.96 3.77 23.56
CA ASP A 461 2.56 3.52 23.93
C ASP A 461 1.83 4.82 24.26
N PHE A 462 2.43 5.70 25.06
CA PHE A 462 1.85 7.00 25.43
C PHE A 462 1.65 7.92 24.23
N LEU A 463 2.67 8.09 23.37
CA LEU A 463 2.57 8.94 22.20
C LEU A 463 1.58 8.39 21.15
N THR A 464 1.44 7.07 21.08
CA THR A 464 0.43 6.41 20.24
C THR A 464 -0.99 6.65 20.80
N GLU A 465 -1.17 6.56 22.12
CA GLU A 465 -2.44 6.82 22.81
C GLU A 465 -2.95 8.24 22.55
N ILE A 466 -2.07 9.24 22.66
CA ILE A 466 -2.44 10.63 22.39
C ILE A 466 -2.44 10.98 20.88
N SER A 467 -2.06 10.05 19.99
CA SER A 467 -1.94 10.23 18.56
C SER A 467 -0.96 11.36 18.17
N TYR A 468 0.25 11.32 18.73
CA TYR A 468 1.28 12.33 18.53
C TYR A 468 1.95 12.20 17.16
N GLY A 469 1.58 13.07 16.22
CA GLY A 469 2.18 13.11 14.88
C GLY A 469 2.02 11.81 14.08
N ASP A 470 3.11 11.37 13.44
CA ASP A 470 3.12 10.13 12.65
C ASP A 470 3.38 8.86 13.49
N CYS A 471 3.61 9.00 14.79
CA CYS A 471 3.95 7.90 15.70
C CYS A 471 5.15 7.06 15.23
N ASN A 472 6.07 7.66 14.47
CA ASN A 472 7.28 6.99 13.99
C ASN A 472 8.46 7.33 14.90
N PHE A 473 8.89 6.40 15.74
CA PHE A 473 9.93 6.68 16.74
C PHE A 473 11.35 6.45 16.24
N GLY A 474 11.52 5.87 15.04
CA GLY A 474 12.84 5.58 14.46
C GLY A 474 13.66 4.58 15.29
N ASP A 475 14.92 4.43 14.93
CA ASP A 475 15.85 3.49 15.62
C ASP A 475 16.61 4.14 16.80
N ASP A 476 16.56 5.48 16.93
CA ASP A 476 17.28 6.23 17.98
C ASP A 476 16.32 6.72 19.08
N SER A 477 16.21 5.93 20.13
CA SER A 477 15.36 6.22 21.29
C SER A 477 15.80 7.46 22.10
N ASP A 478 17.03 7.94 21.93
CA ASP A 478 17.60 9.03 22.72
C ASP A 478 17.37 10.43 22.13
N SER A 479 16.96 10.50 20.85
CA SER A 479 16.80 11.77 20.12
C SER A 479 15.72 11.76 19.03
N PHE A 480 14.75 10.85 19.11
CA PHE A 480 13.70 10.66 18.09
C PHE A 480 12.89 11.93 17.76
N TRP A 481 12.88 12.92 18.64
CA TRP A 481 12.19 14.22 18.40
C TRP A 481 13.02 15.24 17.59
N ASN A 482 14.31 14.93 17.29
CA ASN A 482 15.25 15.90 16.70
C ASN A 482 15.63 15.64 15.24
N GLY A 483 14.98 14.71 14.53
CA GLY A 483 15.33 14.54 13.12
C GLY A 483 14.81 13.29 12.44
N SER A 484 15.33 12.11 12.78
CA SER A 484 15.01 10.85 12.09
C SER A 484 13.76 10.13 12.60
N GLY A 485 13.21 10.58 13.73
CA GLY A 485 12.06 9.97 14.39
C GLY A 485 10.74 10.69 14.09
N VAL A 486 9.93 10.85 15.13
CA VAL A 486 8.57 11.38 15.06
C VAL A 486 8.49 12.76 14.42
N LYS A 487 7.49 12.94 13.56
CA LYS A 487 7.17 14.22 12.90
C LYS A 487 5.73 14.59 13.18
N ILE A 488 5.48 15.90 13.27
CA ILE A 488 4.17 16.47 13.60
C ILE A 488 3.96 17.76 12.80
N SER A 489 2.72 18.06 12.45
CA SER A 489 2.35 19.29 11.75
C SER A 489 1.93 20.40 12.70
N ALA A 490 1.91 21.65 12.22
CA ALA A 490 1.43 22.79 13.00
C ALA A 490 -0.04 22.61 13.42
N LEU A 491 -0.86 22.06 12.55
CA LEU A 491 -2.26 21.78 12.84
C LEU A 491 -2.40 20.73 13.96
N GLU A 492 -1.66 19.61 13.89
CA GLU A 492 -1.67 18.59 14.95
C GLU A 492 -1.20 19.14 16.29
N GLN A 493 -0.19 20.02 16.30
CA GLN A 493 0.29 20.67 17.51
C GLN A 493 -0.83 21.48 18.20
N VAL A 494 -1.62 22.23 17.42
CA VAL A 494 -2.78 22.98 17.94
C VAL A 494 -3.85 22.03 18.46
N GLU A 495 -4.23 20.99 17.71
CA GLU A 495 -5.24 20.03 18.13
C GLU A 495 -4.85 19.30 19.42
N LEU A 496 -3.57 18.93 19.55
CA LEU A 496 -3.06 18.29 20.77
C LEU A 496 -3.03 19.25 21.97
N LEU A 497 -2.69 20.52 21.77
CA LEU A 497 -2.77 21.55 22.82
C LEU A 497 -4.22 21.77 23.28
N VAL A 498 -5.19 21.76 22.37
CA VAL A 498 -6.63 21.86 22.71
C VAL A 498 -7.06 20.67 23.56
N LYS A 499 -6.66 19.45 23.16
CA LYS A 499 -6.96 18.24 23.93
C LYS A 499 -6.30 18.25 25.32
N LEU A 500 -5.05 18.72 25.41
CA LEU A 500 -4.34 18.91 26.69
C LEU A 500 -5.10 19.92 27.56
N TYR A 501 -5.49 21.04 27.00
CA TYR A 501 -6.19 22.13 27.72
C TYR A 501 -7.53 21.66 28.28
N ARG A 502 -8.32 20.92 27.48
CA ARG A 502 -9.62 20.37 27.86
C ARG A 502 -9.52 19.09 28.70
N ASN A 503 -8.33 18.54 28.86
CA ASN A 503 -8.08 17.21 29.42
C ASN A 503 -8.90 16.10 28.70
N ASP A 504 -8.99 16.17 27.38
CA ASP A 504 -9.71 15.17 26.58
C ASP A 504 -8.99 13.79 26.60
N PHE A 505 -7.76 13.74 27.09
CA PHE A 505 -7.01 12.50 27.32
C PHE A 505 -7.44 11.76 28.59
N GLY A 506 -8.11 12.44 29.54
CA GLY A 506 -8.56 11.87 30.79
C GLY A 506 -7.45 11.60 31.81
N PHE A 507 -6.36 12.38 31.78
CA PHE A 507 -5.24 12.33 32.71
C PHE A 507 -5.58 13.01 34.05
N GLU A 508 -4.71 12.85 35.06
CA GLU A 508 -4.94 13.50 36.36
C GLU A 508 -4.89 15.03 36.21
N ASP A 509 -5.92 15.75 36.66
CA ASP A 509 -6.02 17.21 36.54
C ASP A 509 -4.83 17.94 37.18
N GLY A 510 -4.25 17.40 38.24
CA GLY A 510 -3.05 17.93 38.88
C GLY A 510 -1.81 17.86 37.97
N ASN A 511 -1.72 16.83 37.12
CA ASN A 511 -0.64 16.66 36.16
C ASN A 511 -0.79 17.63 34.98
N ILE A 512 -2.00 17.76 34.44
CA ILE A 512 -2.33 18.78 33.42
C ILE A 512 -1.99 20.18 33.92
N THR A 513 -2.40 20.52 35.15
CA THR A 513 -2.10 21.81 35.78
C THR A 513 -0.59 22.05 35.90
N ALA A 514 0.16 21.05 36.35
CA ALA A 514 1.62 21.17 36.49
C ALA A 514 2.32 21.40 35.14
N VAL A 515 1.86 20.78 34.05
CA VAL A 515 2.37 21.02 32.70
C VAL A 515 2.01 22.42 32.23
N LYS A 516 0.77 22.88 32.42
CA LYS A 516 0.34 24.26 32.09
C LYS A 516 1.20 25.28 32.87
N ASP A 517 1.37 25.12 34.17
CA ASP A 517 2.20 26.00 34.99
C ASP A 517 3.67 26.04 34.50
N ALA A 518 4.19 24.91 34.02
CA ALA A 518 5.53 24.86 33.48
C ALA A 518 5.66 25.59 32.10
N MET A 519 4.56 25.67 31.35
CA MET A 519 4.49 26.37 30.07
C MET A 519 4.27 27.88 30.19
N LEU A 520 3.93 28.43 31.38
CA LEU A 520 3.62 29.84 31.60
C LEU A 520 4.83 30.72 31.25
N LEU A 521 4.70 31.61 30.30
CA LEU A 521 5.75 32.53 29.83
C LEU A 521 5.67 33.91 30.47
N CYS A 522 4.45 34.43 30.66
CA CYS A 522 4.22 35.72 31.31
C CYS A 522 2.92 35.73 32.14
N GLU A 523 2.80 36.68 33.09
CA GLU A 523 1.63 36.79 33.98
C GLU A 523 0.35 37.17 33.23
N GLU A 524 0.44 37.56 31.97
CA GLU A 524 -0.70 37.96 31.12
C GLU A 524 -1.42 36.76 30.49
N GLY A 525 -1.12 35.55 30.93
CA GLY A 525 -1.84 34.35 30.48
C GLY A 525 -1.36 33.77 29.16
N LEU A 526 -0.10 34.01 28.75
CA LEU A 526 0.52 33.37 27.61
C LEU A 526 1.33 32.15 28.05
N TYR A 527 1.00 31.01 27.48
CA TYR A 527 1.64 29.72 27.73
C TYR A 527 2.27 29.18 26.42
N GLY A 528 3.46 28.59 26.49
CA GLY A 528 4.04 28.05 25.28
C GLY A 528 5.37 27.35 25.46
N LYS A 529 5.83 26.79 24.36
CA LYS A 529 7.12 26.11 24.24
C LYS A 529 7.76 26.35 22.87
N THR A 530 9.01 26.77 22.91
CA THR A 530 9.84 26.90 21.72
C THR A 530 10.56 25.60 21.38
N GLY A 531 10.86 25.39 20.08
CA GLY A 531 11.72 24.33 19.58
C GLY A 531 12.71 24.85 18.55
N THR A 532 13.97 24.37 18.57
CA THR A 532 14.99 24.73 17.59
C THR A 532 15.55 23.45 16.97
N GLY A 533 15.47 23.36 15.65
CA GLY A 533 16.06 22.31 14.85
C GLY A 533 17.45 22.71 14.34
N ARG A 534 18.41 21.79 14.44
CA ARG A 534 19.79 22.01 13.98
C ARG A 534 20.19 21.02 12.93
N LEU A 535 20.92 21.50 11.91
CA LEU A 535 21.56 20.70 10.90
C LEU A 535 23.01 21.15 10.78
N ASP A 536 23.96 20.21 10.90
CA ASP A 536 25.40 20.49 10.84
C ASP A 536 25.86 21.61 11.78
N GLY A 537 25.20 21.75 12.95
CA GLY A 537 25.51 22.75 13.96
C GLY A 537 24.85 24.13 13.75
N ALA A 538 24.21 24.37 12.61
CA ALA A 538 23.46 25.60 12.34
C ALA A 538 21.98 25.43 12.72
N ASN A 539 21.35 26.50 13.23
CA ASN A 539 19.91 26.53 13.44
C ASN A 539 19.22 26.66 12.07
N VAL A 540 18.31 25.74 11.75
CA VAL A 540 17.61 25.71 10.45
C VAL A 540 16.09 25.70 10.57
N ALA A 541 15.58 25.41 11.77
CA ALA A 541 14.14 25.34 12.01
C ALA A 541 13.77 25.91 13.37
N GLY A 542 12.67 26.65 13.43
CA GLY A 542 12.09 27.24 14.62
C GLY A 542 10.65 26.83 14.82
N TRP A 543 10.29 26.47 16.04
CA TRP A 543 8.94 26.22 16.47
C TRP A 543 8.55 27.13 17.62
N PHE A 544 7.31 27.58 17.62
CA PHE A 544 6.60 28.01 18.80
C PHE A 544 5.20 27.40 18.80
N ILE A 545 4.81 26.80 19.92
CA ILE A 545 3.45 26.32 20.15
C ILE A 545 2.97 26.76 21.52
N GLY A 546 1.71 27.16 21.62
CA GLY A 546 1.19 27.66 22.88
C GLY A 546 -0.28 28.04 22.81
N PHE A 547 -0.73 28.68 23.88
CA PHE A 547 -2.07 29.26 23.96
C PHE A 547 -2.09 30.53 24.81
N ALA A 548 -3.03 31.43 24.51
CA ALA A 548 -3.27 32.64 25.26
C ALA A 548 -4.66 32.57 25.88
N GLU A 549 -4.75 32.75 27.23
CA GLU A 549 -6.00 32.87 27.95
C GLU A 549 -6.36 34.35 28.10
N THR A 550 -7.43 34.80 27.45
CA THR A 550 -7.97 36.13 27.58
C THR A 550 -9.17 36.15 28.56
N HIS A 551 -9.69 37.32 28.88
CA HIS A 551 -10.88 37.41 29.73
C HIS A 551 -12.14 36.79 29.10
N SER A 552 -12.19 36.65 27.77
CA SER A 552 -13.37 36.21 27.02
C SER A 552 -13.20 34.88 26.35
N ASP A 553 -11.98 34.49 25.98
CA ASP A 553 -11.72 33.28 25.17
C ASP A 553 -10.29 32.77 25.33
N THR A 554 -10.03 31.57 24.73
CA THR A 554 -8.69 30.97 24.68
C THR A 554 -8.30 30.71 23.23
N TYR A 555 -7.11 31.17 22.87
CA TYR A 555 -6.55 31.03 21.53
C TYR A 555 -5.32 30.14 21.54
N PHE A 556 -5.28 29.15 20.66
CA PHE A 556 -4.14 28.26 20.51
C PHE A 556 -3.35 28.64 19.27
N ILE A 557 -2.03 28.57 19.34
CA ILE A 557 -1.16 28.97 18.24
C ILE A 557 -0.04 27.95 18.04
N ALA A 558 0.27 27.65 16.77
CA ALA A 558 1.50 26.99 16.36
C ALA A 558 2.13 27.73 15.19
N VAL A 559 3.41 28.05 15.32
CA VAL A 559 4.24 28.66 14.27
C VAL A 559 5.42 27.75 14.00
N TYR A 560 5.64 27.46 12.74
CA TYR A 560 6.83 26.77 12.23
C TYR A 560 7.54 27.65 11.21
N GLN A 561 8.86 27.75 11.35
CA GLN A 561 9.73 28.47 10.41
C GLN A 561 10.93 27.61 10.02
N ASN A 562 11.35 27.73 8.76
CA ASN A 562 12.52 27.07 8.20
C ASN A 562 13.33 28.09 7.39
N SER A 563 14.64 28.18 7.65
CA SER A 563 15.55 29.05 6.91
C SER A 563 16.96 28.50 6.96
N GLN A 564 17.67 28.62 5.85
CA GLN A 564 19.11 28.30 5.80
C GLN A 564 19.97 29.39 6.45
N ASP A 565 19.44 30.60 6.59
CA ASP A 565 20.13 31.75 7.18
C ASP A 565 19.94 31.87 8.70
N GLY A 566 19.30 30.87 9.32
CA GLY A 566 19.10 30.76 10.75
C GLY A 566 17.65 30.97 11.17
N ALA A 567 16.93 29.87 11.38
CA ALA A 567 15.62 29.86 12.03
C ALA A 567 15.73 29.12 13.36
N ASP A 568 15.15 29.71 14.41
CA ASP A 568 15.15 29.09 15.74
C ASP A 568 13.82 29.37 16.51
N GLY A 569 13.72 28.81 17.70
CA GLY A 569 12.54 28.96 18.52
C GLY A 569 12.28 30.40 18.98
N ALA A 570 13.28 31.25 19.09
CA ALA A 570 13.11 32.66 19.47
C ALA A 570 12.44 33.46 18.33
N LEU A 571 12.87 33.23 17.09
CA LEU A 571 12.26 33.82 15.91
C LEU A 571 10.80 33.38 15.73
N ALA A 572 10.54 32.08 15.95
CA ALA A 572 9.16 31.56 15.88
C ALA A 572 8.26 32.12 16.97
N TYR A 573 8.78 32.37 18.17
CA TYR A 573 8.06 33.05 19.25
C TYR A 573 7.76 34.49 18.90
N GLU A 574 8.73 35.24 18.35
CA GLU A 574 8.53 36.63 17.89
C GLU A 574 7.42 36.71 16.82
N THR A 575 7.46 35.82 15.84
CA THR A 575 6.42 35.73 14.82
C THR A 575 5.05 35.41 15.42
N ALA A 576 4.97 34.45 16.36
CA ALA A 576 3.72 34.14 17.05
C ALA A 576 3.18 35.34 17.85
N SER A 577 4.06 36.06 18.54
CA SER A 577 3.68 37.27 19.30
C SER A 577 3.12 38.34 18.38
N ASN A 578 3.76 38.61 17.24
CA ASN A 578 3.28 39.59 16.26
C ASN A 578 1.90 39.21 15.69
N ILE A 579 1.69 37.91 15.42
CA ILE A 579 0.38 37.41 14.95
C ILE A 579 -0.68 37.62 16.03
N LEU A 580 -0.41 37.22 17.28
CA LEU A 580 -1.37 37.36 18.39
C LEU A 580 -1.67 38.84 18.69
N GLN A 581 -0.68 39.75 18.61
CA GLN A 581 -0.88 41.20 18.74
C GLN A 581 -1.74 41.76 17.61
N THR A 582 -1.47 41.38 16.36
CA THR A 582 -2.27 41.81 15.18
C THR A 582 -3.72 41.35 15.29
N MET A 583 -3.97 40.20 15.91
CA MET A 583 -5.31 39.70 16.21
C MET A 583 -5.93 40.34 17.48
N ASN A 584 -5.22 41.24 18.18
CA ASN A 584 -5.61 41.85 19.47
C ASN A 584 -5.89 40.81 20.58
N ILE A 585 -5.15 39.71 20.58
CA ILE A 585 -5.27 38.64 21.58
C ILE A 585 -4.36 38.92 22.78
N ILE A 586 -3.16 39.44 22.53
CA ILE A 586 -2.21 39.91 23.56
C ILE A 586 -1.85 41.40 23.30
N GLU A 587 -1.33 42.10 24.33
CA GLU A 587 -0.88 43.49 24.23
C GLU A 587 0.49 43.65 23.51
#